data_1bee38e3c238ff6e4b4afa4581eb2f0b
#
_entry.id   1bee38e3c238ff6e4b4afa4581eb2f0b
#
_cell.length_a   1.000
_cell.length_b   1.000
_cell.length_c   1.000
_cell.angle_alpha   90.00
_cell.angle_beta   90.00
_cell.angle_gamma   90.00
#
_symmetry.space_group_name_H-M   'P 1'
#
loop_
_entity.id
_entity.type
_entity.pdbx_description
1 polymer ?
#
loop_
_entity_poly.entity_id
_entity_poly.type
_entity_poly.pdbx_seq_one_letter_code
_entity_poly.pdbx_strand_id
1 'polypeptide(L)'
;MDTVGSGCMSCSIPGMEDAGCIFLFGYNPADSHPIVARRIVRAKEKGCKIIVADPRHIETARIADLYLPIKNGCNVAFLNAFANCLVNDGLYDKEFVAEHTNGFDEWWETIKNYTPESVQDITGVEPALIHQAAEMYATAKPSAIIGWGMGVCQQKQNLKTVHTIASIACIAGQIGKPNSGLAPVRGQNNVQGSCDMGMLPNLYPGYQKVTDPAVRAKFAKAWGVPEEKLPLEEGYKLTDLGHLVDEGKVHCFYNYGEDPVQTEPDSAGMRKTLSELDLFICQDIFMTQTTMLADVILPATSWGEHEGVFTASDRSFQHFDAAVPPKGECRHDWEIFADLSTRMGYPMHYDNTEQIWNECISLCPNFVGATYEKMAPEGGYAQWPVKSTDVNDHGTADMF
;
A
#
# COMPACT_ATOMS: atom_id res chain seq x y z
N MET A 1 4.91 3.84 -7.77
CA MET A 1 5.51 5.19 -7.76
C MET A 1 6.06 5.60 -9.13
N ASP A 2 6.63 4.68 -9.89
CA ASP A 2 7.30 4.98 -11.16
C ASP A 2 6.36 5.38 -12.31
N THR A 3 5.06 5.15 -12.17
CA THR A 3 4.05 5.48 -13.21
C THR A 3 3.26 6.74 -12.88
N VAL A 4 2.66 6.80 -11.69
CA VAL A 4 1.76 7.90 -11.28
C VAL A 4 2.26 8.67 -10.04
N GLY A 5 3.52 8.46 -9.64
CA GLY A 5 4.14 9.18 -8.52
C GLY A 5 3.66 8.78 -7.13
N SER A 6 2.71 7.85 -7.00
CA SER A 6 2.19 7.37 -5.70
C SER A 6 2.07 5.86 -5.67
N GLY A 7 2.24 5.26 -4.49
CA GLY A 7 2.06 3.83 -4.22
C GLY A 7 0.82 3.49 -3.39
N CYS A 8 -0.04 4.46 -3.14
CA CYS A 8 -1.30 4.32 -2.39
C CYS A 8 -2.52 4.43 -3.30
N MET A 9 -3.71 4.23 -2.74
CA MET A 9 -4.95 4.48 -3.46
C MET A 9 -5.02 5.94 -3.91
N SER A 10 -5.44 6.17 -5.17
CA SER A 10 -5.66 7.53 -5.69
C SER A 10 -7.08 8.04 -5.48
N CYS A 11 -8.00 7.17 -5.08
CA CYS A 11 -9.38 7.47 -4.73
C CYS A 11 -9.67 7.14 -3.27
N SER A 12 -10.78 7.63 -2.73
CA SER A 12 -11.22 7.30 -1.38
C SER A 12 -12.06 6.01 -1.34
N ILE A 13 -12.05 5.30 -0.20
CA ILE A 13 -12.92 4.15 0.02
C ILE A 13 -14.41 4.55 0.01
N PRO A 14 -14.82 5.64 0.66
CA PRO A 14 -16.20 6.12 0.53
C PRO A 14 -16.62 6.45 -0.90
N GLY A 15 -15.74 7.06 -1.70
CA GLY A 15 -15.99 7.43 -3.08
C GLY A 15 -16.28 6.25 -4.02
N MET A 16 -15.88 5.04 -3.63
CA MET A 16 -16.24 3.81 -4.39
C MET A 16 -17.75 3.64 -4.55
N GLU A 17 -18.55 4.13 -3.60
CA GLU A 17 -20.02 4.01 -3.68
C GLU A 17 -20.65 4.81 -4.83
N ASP A 18 -19.94 5.78 -5.36
CA ASP A 18 -20.44 6.70 -6.40
C ASP A 18 -19.74 6.50 -7.76
N ALA A 19 -18.89 5.48 -7.88
CA ALA A 19 -18.29 5.07 -9.15
C ALA A 19 -19.32 4.41 -10.07
N GLY A 20 -19.16 4.59 -11.38
CA GLY A 20 -19.99 3.93 -12.39
C GLY A 20 -19.54 2.51 -12.75
N CYS A 21 -18.24 2.21 -12.55
CA CYS A 21 -17.68 0.88 -12.73
C CYS A 21 -16.56 0.63 -11.70
N ILE A 22 -16.53 -0.58 -11.14
CA ILE A 22 -15.43 -1.05 -10.29
C ILE A 22 -14.90 -2.35 -10.90
N PHE A 23 -13.65 -2.32 -11.36
CA PHE A 23 -12.94 -3.49 -11.84
C PHE A 23 -12.02 -4.04 -10.74
N LEU A 24 -12.32 -5.22 -10.22
CA LEU A 24 -11.55 -5.93 -9.22
C LEU A 24 -10.66 -6.98 -9.87
N PHE A 25 -9.36 -6.86 -9.68
CA PHE A 25 -8.36 -7.72 -10.29
C PHE A 25 -7.50 -8.42 -9.23
N GLY A 26 -7.62 -9.75 -9.12
CA GLY A 26 -6.90 -10.53 -8.11
C GLY A 26 -7.16 -10.04 -6.68
N TYR A 27 -8.42 -9.75 -6.36
CA TYR A 27 -8.82 -9.15 -5.09
C TYR A 27 -10.20 -9.68 -4.64
N ASN A 28 -10.25 -10.27 -3.45
CA ASN A 28 -11.47 -10.74 -2.81
C ASN A 28 -11.83 -9.90 -1.58
N PRO A 29 -12.46 -8.73 -1.76
CA PRO A 29 -12.81 -7.85 -0.66
C PRO A 29 -13.79 -8.49 0.35
N ALA A 30 -14.63 -9.43 -0.07
CA ALA A 30 -15.57 -10.08 0.82
C ALA A 30 -14.88 -10.84 1.96
N ASP A 31 -13.72 -11.46 1.68
CA ASP A 31 -12.93 -12.19 2.68
C ASP A 31 -11.95 -11.27 3.42
N SER A 32 -11.22 -10.43 2.68
CA SER A 32 -10.08 -9.70 3.24
C SER A 32 -10.44 -8.30 3.75
N HIS A 33 -11.46 -7.65 3.19
CA HIS A 33 -11.85 -6.27 3.48
C HIS A 33 -13.37 -6.09 3.51
N PRO A 34 -14.10 -6.69 4.48
CA PRO A 34 -15.57 -6.73 4.48
C PRO A 34 -16.21 -5.33 4.48
N ILE A 35 -15.55 -4.32 5.05
CA ILE A 35 -16.04 -2.94 5.04
C ILE A 35 -15.95 -2.34 3.62
N VAL A 36 -14.86 -2.61 2.88
CA VAL A 36 -14.73 -2.22 1.47
C VAL A 36 -15.75 -2.98 0.61
N ALA A 37 -15.93 -4.30 0.86
CA ALA A 37 -16.93 -5.10 0.17
C ALA A 37 -18.35 -4.53 0.34
N ARG A 38 -18.69 -4.07 1.54
CA ARG A 38 -19.96 -3.39 1.80
C ARG A 38 -20.14 -2.12 0.96
N ARG A 39 -19.06 -1.34 0.74
CA ARG A 39 -19.10 -0.16 -0.14
C ARG A 39 -19.34 -0.57 -1.60
N ILE A 40 -18.69 -1.63 -2.06
CA ILE A 40 -18.89 -2.18 -3.42
C ILE A 40 -20.32 -2.67 -3.61
N VAL A 41 -20.91 -3.36 -2.62
CA VAL A 41 -22.32 -3.77 -2.67
C VAL A 41 -23.25 -2.56 -2.79
N ARG A 42 -23.02 -1.50 -2.01
CA ARG A 42 -23.80 -0.27 -2.09
C ARG A 42 -23.63 0.44 -3.44
N ALA A 43 -22.41 0.45 -4.00
CA ALA A 43 -22.19 0.94 -5.36
C ALA A 43 -23.03 0.17 -6.37
N LYS A 44 -23.04 -1.18 -6.27
CA LYS A 44 -23.85 -2.06 -7.11
C LYS A 44 -25.35 -1.76 -7.00
N GLU A 45 -25.85 -1.54 -5.79
CA GLU A 45 -27.26 -1.16 -5.55
C GLU A 45 -27.62 0.18 -6.19
N LYS A 46 -26.65 1.11 -6.31
CA LYS A 46 -26.78 2.38 -7.04
C LYS A 46 -26.64 2.24 -8.57
N GLY A 47 -26.34 1.03 -9.08
CA GLY A 47 -26.22 0.77 -10.52
C GLY A 47 -24.78 0.70 -11.04
N CYS A 48 -23.77 0.81 -10.18
CA CYS A 48 -22.38 0.61 -10.55
C CYS A 48 -22.16 -0.79 -11.17
N LYS A 49 -21.40 -0.86 -12.25
CA LYS A 49 -21.02 -2.11 -12.88
C LYS A 49 -19.81 -2.72 -12.18
N ILE A 50 -19.89 -4.00 -11.86
CA ILE A 50 -18.81 -4.73 -11.19
C ILE A 50 -18.19 -5.73 -12.17
N ILE A 51 -16.89 -5.59 -12.41
CA ILE A 51 -16.07 -6.54 -13.16
C ILE A 51 -15.15 -7.24 -12.17
N VAL A 52 -15.05 -8.57 -12.24
CA VAL A 52 -14.14 -9.36 -11.41
C VAL A 52 -13.29 -10.25 -12.31
N ALA A 53 -11.97 -10.11 -12.22
CA ALA A 53 -11.00 -11.02 -12.82
C ALA A 53 -10.21 -11.74 -11.72
N ASP A 54 -10.47 -13.03 -11.56
CA ASP A 54 -9.85 -13.87 -10.54
C ASP A 54 -9.88 -15.34 -11.00
N PRO A 55 -8.83 -16.14 -10.72
CA PRO A 55 -8.86 -17.57 -11.04
C PRO A 55 -9.91 -18.35 -10.25
N ARG A 56 -10.35 -17.86 -9.09
CA ARG A 56 -11.42 -18.44 -8.30
C ARG A 56 -12.72 -17.67 -8.48
N HIS A 57 -13.84 -18.37 -8.49
CA HIS A 57 -15.16 -17.75 -8.40
C HIS A 57 -15.44 -17.31 -6.96
N ILE A 58 -14.83 -16.18 -6.59
CA ILE A 58 -14.89 -15.57 -5.24
C ILE A 58 -16.30 -15.04 -4.92
N GLU A 59 -16.55 -14.72 -3.63
CA GLU A 59 -17.85 -14.21 -3.18
C GLU A 59 -18.27 -12.95 -3.96
N THR A 60 -17.33 -12.05 -4.19
CA THR A 60 -17.59 -10.82 -4.95
C THR A 60 -17.96 -11.09 -6.41
N ALA A 61 -17.48 -12.20 -7.00
CA ALA A 61 -17.86 -12.60 -8.35
C ALA A 61 -19.35 -12.96 -8.48
N ARG A 62 -20.02 -13.34 -7.39
CA ARG A 62 -21.46 -13.64 -7.38
C ARG A 62 -22.35 -12.44 -7.68
N ILE A 63 -21.86 -11.24 -7.36
CA ILE A 63 -22.57 -9.98 -7.62
C ILE A 63 -22.03 -9.24 -8.84
N ALA A 64 -20.98 -9.76 -9.48
CA ALA A 64 -20.39 -9.13 -10.65
C ALA A 64 -21.34 -9.11 -11.86
N ASP A 65 -21.30 -8.04 -12.65
CA ASP A 65 -21.94 -7.98 -13.98
C ASP A 65 -21.12 -8.77 -14.99
N LEU A 66 -19.81 -8.89 -14.76
CA LEU A 66 -18.88 -9.64 -15.60
C LEU A 66 -17.82 -10.33 -14.74
N TYR A 67 -17.71 -11.64 -14.87
CA TYR A 67 -16.65 -12.43 -14.25
C TYR A 67 -15.72 -12.99 -15.32
N LEU A 68 -14.43 -12.85 -15.11
CA LEU A 68 -13.36 -13.26 -16.01
C LEU A 68 -12.48 -14.30 -15.28
N PRO A 69 -12.64 -15.60 -15.57
CA PRO A 69 -11.91 -16.69 -14.93
C PRO A 69 -10.48 -16.80 -15.52
N ILE A 70 -9.60 -15.90 -15.13
CA ILE A 70 -8.22 -15.88 -15.61
C ILE A 70 -7.41 -17.08 -15.08
N LYS A 71 -6.47 -17.60 -15.86
CA LYS A 71 -5.49 -18.57 -15.37
C LYS A 71 -4.44 -17.91 -14.47
N ASN A 72 -3.88 -18.68 -13.54
CA ASN A 72 -2.76 -18.20 -12.69
C ASN A 72 -1.53 -17.86 -13.56
N GLY A 73 -0.87 -16.75 -13.22
CA GLY A 73 0.37 -16.32 -13.87
C GLY A 73 0.19 -15.56 -15.18
N CYS A 74 -1.04 -15.34 -15.66
CA CYS A 74 -1.32 -14.68 -16.93
C CYS A 74 -1.64 -13.18 -16.82
N ASN A 75 -1.49 -12.58 -15.65
CA ASN A 75 -1.92 -11.19 -15.37
C ASN A 75 -1.48 -10.20 -16.44
N VAL A 76 -0.18 -10.19 -16.79
CA VAL A 76 0.38 -9.24 -17.76
C VAL A 76 -0.23 -9.46 -19.15
N ALA A 77 -0.36 -10.72 -19.59
CA ALA A 77 -0.96 -11.03 -20.91
C ALA A 77 -2.41 -10.58 -20.98
N PHE A 78 -3.19 -10.86 -19.94
CA PHE A 78 -4.60 -10.45 -19.85
C PHE A 78 -4.75 -8.92 -19.87
N LEU A 79 -4.00 -8.21 -19.01
CA LEU A 79 -4.08 -6.75 -18.92
C LEU A 79 -3.57 -6.04 -20.17
N ASN A 80 -2.54 -6.60 -20.83
CA ASN A 80 -2.07 -6.08 -22.11
C ASN A 80 -3.15 -6.25 -23.20
N ALA A 81 -3.88 -7.38 -23.23
CA ALA A 81 -4.99 -7.56 -24.15
C ALA A 81 -6.16 -6.63 -23.83
N PHE A 82 -6.45 -6.41 -22.56
CA PHE A 82 -7.43 -5.41 -22.14
C PHE A 82 -7.04 -4.00 -22.64
N ALA A 83 -5.78 -3.61 -22.45
CA ALA A 83 -5.25 -2.35 -22.94
C ALA A 83 -5.26 -2.24 -24.47
N ASN A 84 -5.01 -3.36 -25.16
CA ASN A 84 -5.14 -3.45 -26.63
C ASN A 84 -6.57 -3.15 -27.09
N CYS A 85 -7.59 -3.72 -26.42
CA CYS A 85 -8.99 -3.40 -26.72
C CYS A 85 -9.29 -1.90 -26.55
N LEU A 86 -8.80 -1.27 -25.46
CA LEU A 86 -9.03 0.16 -25.25
C LEU A 86 -8.59 1.01 -26.45
N VAL A 87 -7.46 0.66 -27.05
CA VAL A 87 -6.92 1.41 -28.21
C VAL A 87 -7.59 1.02 -29.52
N ASN A 88 -7.67 -0.29 -29.81
CA ASN A 88 -8.19 -0.78 -31.09
C ASN A 88 -9.70 -0.53 -31.27
N ASP A 89 -10.45 -0.60 -30.17
CA ASP A 89 -11.90 -0.34 -30.20
C ASP A 89 -12.22 1.17 -30.08
N GLY A 90 -11.18 2.02 -30.01
CA GLY A 90 -11.34 3.47 -29.94
C GLY A 90 -11.91 3.98 -28.61
N LEU A 91 -11.73 3.21 -27.53
CA LEU A 91 -12.27 3.47 -26.19
C LEU A 91 -11.34 4.32 -25.32
N TYR A 92 -10.09 4.56 -25.74
CA TYR A 92 -9.13 5.34 -24.95
C TYR A 92 -9.38 6.85 -25.06
N ASP A 93 -9.04 7.57 -24.01
CA ASP A 93 -9.18 9.03 -23.93
C ASP A 93 -7.96 9.71 -24.58
N LYS A 94 -8.12 10.08 -25.86
CA LYS A 94 -7.05 10.67 -26.68
C LYS A 94 -6.55 12.01 -26.14
N GLU A 95 -7.44 12.83 -25.60
CA GLU A 95 -7.13 14.15 -25.08
C GLU A 95 -6.32 13.99 -23.79
N PHE A 96 -6.82 13.18 -22.85
CA PHE A 96 -6.11 12.87 -21.62
C PHE A 96 -4.72 12.27 -21.88
N VAL A 97 -4.62 11.31 -22.81
CA VAL A 97 -3.34 10.69 -23.19
C VAL A 97 -2.35 11.73 -23.71
N ALA A 98 -2.79 12.63 -24.59
CA ALA A 98 -1.93 13.64 -25.18
C ALA A 98 -1.45 14.69 -24.16
N GLU A 99 -2.30 15.06 -23.19
CA GLU A 99 -2.00 16.13 -22.23
C GLU A 99 -1.30 15.63 -20.96
N HIS A 100 -1.60 14.39 -20.52
CA HIS A 100 -1.23 13.91 -19.19
C HIS A 100 -0.34 12.65 -19.17
N THR A 101 0.05 12.12 -20.32
CA THR A 101 0.91 10.93 -20.37
C THR A 101 2.15 11.14 -21.24
N ASN A 102 3.16 10.30 -20.99
CA ASN A 102 4.37 10.24 -21.80
C ASN A 102 4.61 8.80 -22.30
N GLY A 103 5.22 8.66 -23.49
CA GLY A 103 5.67 7.36 -24.00
C GLY A 103 4.54 6.47 -24.56
N PHE A 104 3.38 7.05 -24.93
CA PHE A 104 2.26 6.27 -25.48
C PHE A 104 2.63 5.50 -26.74
N ASP A 105 3.35 6.11 -27.68
CA ASP A 105 3.70 5.46 -28.94
C ASP A 105 4.64 4.28 -28.73
N GLU A 106 5.66 4.43 -27.87
CA GLU A 106 6.59 3.36 -27.53
C GLU A 106 5.88 2.23 -26.77
N TRP A 107 5.03 2.56 -25.84
CA TRP A 107 4.20 1.61 -25.11
C TRP A 107 3.28 0.83 -26.06
N TRP A 108 2.65 1.52 -27.02
CA TRP A 108 1.74 0.91 -28.01
C TRP A 108 2.45 -0.09 -28.91
N GLU A 109 3.71 0.15 -29.27
CA GLU A 109 4.49 -0.83 -30.06
C GLU A 109 4.61 -2.20 -29.39
N THR A 110 4.54 -2.23 -28.07
CA THR A 110 4.50 -3.50 -27.30
C THR A 110 3.06 -4.04 -27.24
N ILE A 111 2.10 -3.21 -26.86
CA ILE A 111 0.72 -3.61 -26.56
C ILE A 111 -0.06 -4.07 -27.80
N LYS A 112 0.17 -3.48 -28.96
CA LYS A 112 -0.52 -3.83 -30.21
C LYS A 112 -0.46 -5.29 -30.59
N ASN A 113 0.53 -6.04 -30.10
CA ASN A 113 0.73 -7.46 -30.36
C ASN A 113 -0.07 -8.38 -29.43
N TYR A 114 -0.67 -7.85 -28.38
CA TYR A 114 -1.45 -8.61 -27.41
C TYR A 114 -2.95 -8.49 -27.74
N THR A 115 -3.38 -9.06 -28.88
CA THR A 115 -4.82 -9.11 -29.16
C THR A 115 -5.51 -10.12 -28.25
N PRO A 116 -6.81 -9.96 -27.92
CA PRO A 116 -7.56 -10.92 -27.12
C PRO A 116 -7.43 -12.36 -27.62
N GLU A 117 -7.46 -12.56 -28.96
CA GLU A 117 -7.32 -13.86 -29.59
C GLU A 117 -5.90 -14.44 -29.35
N SER A 118 -4.85 -13.61 -29.43
CA SER A 118 -3.46 -14.05 -29.28
C SER A 118 -3.15 -14.53 -27.86
N VAL A 119 -3.93 -14.10 -26.86
CA VAL A 119 -3.71 -14.46 -25.46
C VAL A 119 -4.76 -15.42 -24.90
N GLN A 120 -5.75 -15.86 -25.69
CA GLN A 120 -6.82 -16.73 -25.25
C GLN A 120 -6.30 -18.01 -24.59
N ASP A 121 -5.38 -18.70 -25.23
CA ASP A 121 -4.79 -19.93 -24.70
C ASP A 121 -3.98 -19.70 -23.42
N ILE A 122 -3.36 -18.55 -23.28
CA ILE A 122 -2.56 -18.17 -22.10
C ILE A 122 -3.48 -17.82 -20.93
N THR A 123 -4.49 -17.00 -21.20
CA THR A 123 -5.35 -16.43 -20.15
C THR A 123 -6.52 -17.33 -19.77
N GLY A 124 -7.00 -18.14 -20.72
CA GLY A 124 -8.23 -18.94 -20.61
C GLY A 124 -9.51 -18.13 -20.71
N VAL A 125 -9.43 -16.84 -21.10
CA VAL A 125 -10.59 -15.96 -21.22
C VAL A 125 -10.98 -15.81 -22.68
N GLU A 126 -12.26 -15.92 -22.95
CA GLU A 126 -12.83 -15.70 -24.29
C GLU A 126 -12.59 -14.26 -24.74
N PRO A 127 -12.11 -14.01 -25.99
CA PRO A 127 -11.82 -12.69 -26.50
C PRO A 127 -12.97 -11.68 -26.33
N ALA A 128 -14.20 -12.09 -26.61
CA ALA A 128 -15.39 -11.26 -26.47
C ALA A 128 -15.60 -10.73 -25.05
N LEU A 129 -15.21 -11.48 -24.02
CA LEU A 129 -15.31 -11.03 -22.62
C LEU A 129 -14.27 -9.98 -22.29
N ILE A 130 -13.08 -10.00 -22.92
CA ILE A 130 -12.05 -8.99 -22.74
C ILE A 130 -12.50 -7.66 -23.37
N HIS A 131 -13.05 -7.68 -24.58
CA HIS A 131 -13.66 -6.52 -25.21
C HIS A 131 -14.80 -5.94 -24.36
N GLN A 132 -15.71 -6.80 -23.89
CA GLN A 132 -16.81 -6.37 -23.02
C GLN A 132 -16.31 -5.70 -21.74
N ALA A 133 -15.27 -6.26 -21.10
CA ALA A 133 -14.69 -5.69 -19.89
C ALA A 133 -14.05 -4.31 -20.16
N ALA A 134 -13.32 -4.18 -21.27
CA ALA A 134 -12.69 -2.92 -21.67
C ALA A 134 -13.75 -1.84 -21.96
N GLU A 135 -14.81 -2.17 -22.68
CA GLU A 135 -15.92 -1.27 -22.95
C GLU A 135 -16.62 -0.83 -21.65
N MET A 136 -16.98 -1.78 -20.78
CA MET A 136 -17.63 -1.47 -19.50
C MET A 136 -16.79 -0.53 -18.62
N TYR A 137 -15.48 -0.71 -18.60
CA TYR A 137 -14.58 0.10 -17.80
C TYR A 137 -14.38 1.50 -18.40
N ALA A 138 -14.08 1.60 -19.70
CA ALA A 138 -13.76 2.84 -20.35
C ALA A 138 -14.96 3.79 -20.48
N THR A 139 -16.15 3.23 -20.76
CA THR A 139 -17.38 4.01 -20.98
C THR A 139 -18.14 4.33 -19.69
N ALA A 140 -17.65 3.89 -18.54
CA ALA A 140 -18.30 4.09 -17.25
C ALA A 140 -18.55 5.57 -16.94
N LYS A 141 -19.74 5.87 -16.42
CA LYS A 141 -20.13 7.20 -15.96
C LYS A 141 -20.66 7.12 -14.51
N PRO A 142 -20.26 8.05 -13.64
CA PRO A 142 -19.39 9.20 -13.90
C PRO A 142 -17.90 8.83 -14.05
N SER A 143 -17.48 7.66 -13.52
CA SER A 143 -16.07 7.28 -13.39
C SER A 143 -15.89 5.77 -13.31
N ALA A 144 -14.63 5.30 -13.37
CA ALA A 144 -14.29 3.91 -13.05
C ALA A 144 -13.10 3.83 -12.09
N ILE A 145 -13.10 2.78 -11.27
CA ILE A 145 -12.02 2.43 -10.37
C ILE A 145 -11.49 1.05 -10.77
N ILE A 146 -10.16 0.88 -10.78
CA ILE A 146 -9.53 -0.44 -10.82
C ILE A 146 -8.90 -0.75 -9.48
N GLY A 147 -9.38 -1.80 -8.80
CA GLY A 147 -8.92 -2.22 -7.48
C GLY A 147 -8.21 -3.57 -7.53
N TRP A 148 -7.13 -3.70 -6.77
CA TRP A 148 -6.42 -4.96 -6.64
C TRP A 148 -5.91 -5.23 -5.22
N GLY A 149 -5.61 -6.48 -4.96
CA GLY A 149 -5.04 -6.95 -3.71
C GLY A 149 -3.77 -7.77 -3.92
N MET A 150 -3.49 -8.65 -2.97
CA MET A 150 -2.27 -9.46 -2.96
C MET A 150 -2.19 -10.48 -4.11
N GLY A 151 -3.31 -10.87 -4.73
CA GLY A 151 -3.32 -11.70 -5.94
C GLY A 151 -2.57 -11.08 -7.13
N VAL A 152 -2.38 -9.76 -7.13
CA VAL A 152 -1.52 -9.03 -8.08
C VAL A 152 -0.09 -8.91 -7.54
N CYS A 153 0.06 -8.53 -6.26
CA CYS A 153 1.35 -8.13 -5.70
C CYS A 153 2.26 -9.31 -5.34
N GLN A 154 1.71 -10.46 -4.94
CA GLN A 154 2.47 -11.65 -4.55
C GLN A 154 2.73 -12.59 -5.74
N GLN A 155 3.23 -12.06 -6.84
CA GLN A 155 3.55 -12.82 -8.05
C GLN A 155 4.88 -12.41 -8.65
N LYS A 156 5.52 -13.31 -9.40
CA LYS A 156 6.83 -13.08 -10.04
C LYS A 156 6.85 -11.83 -10.96
N GLN A 157 5.73 -11.50 -11.59
CA GLN A 157 5.61 -10.36 -12.51
C GLN A 157 4.79 -9.21 -11.90
N ASN A 158 4.77 -9.09 -10.57
CA ASN A 158 3.97 -8.10 -9.84
C ASN A 158 4.18 -6.66 -10.34
N LEU A 159 5.43 -6.21 -10.45
CA LEU A 159 5.76 -4.85 -10.88
C LEU A 159 5.20 -4.55 -12.28
N LYS A 160 5.38 -5.46 -13.24
CA LYS A 160 4.84 -5.32 -14.59
C LYS A 160 3.30 -5.28 -14.58
N THR A 161 2.67 -6.11 -13.76
CA THR A 161 1.21 -6.13 -13.60
C THR A 161 0.70 -4.79 -13.09
N VAL A 162 1.31 -4.24 -12.04
CA VAL A 162 0.92 -2.94 -11.46
C VAL A 162 1.15 -1.79 -12.45
N HIS A 163 2.26 -1.79 -13.18
CA HIS A 163 2.52 -0.80 -14.24
C HIS A 163 1.44 -0.85 -15.33
N THR A 164 1.04 -2.05 -15.77
CA THR A 164 -0.01 -2.19 -16.79
C THR A 164 -1.37 -1.72 -16.26
N ILE A 165 -1.71 -2.01 -15.00
CA ILE A 165 -2.95 -1.49 -14.36
C ILE A 165 -2.94 0.04 -14.35
N ALA A 166 -1.83 0.66 -13.96
CA ALA A 166 -1.71 2.12 -13.96
C ALA A 166 -1.84 2.70 -15.38
N SER A 167 -1.20 2.08 -16.38
CA SER A 167 -1.34 2.47 -17.78
C SER A 167 -2.79 2.40 -18.27
N ILE A 168 -3.52 1.32 -17.92
CA ILE A 168 -4.95 1.18 -18.26
C ILE A 168 -5.78 2.34 -17.72
N ALA A 169 -5.60 2.72 -16.46
CA ALA A 169 -6.33 3.83 -15.88
C ALA A 169 -6.01 5.16 -16.57
N CYS A 170 -4.73 5.39 -16.91
CA CYS A 170 -4.29 6.58 -17.63
C CYS A 170 -4.87 6.65 -19.06
N ILE A 171 -4.72 5.58 -19.86
CA ILE A 171 -5.21 5.61 -21.24
C ILE A 171 -6.73 5.65 -21.36
N ALA A 172 -7.46 5.10 -20.37
CA ALA A 172 -8.91 5.22 -20.30
C ALA A 172 -9.38 6.55 -19.72
N GLY A 173 -8.47 7.45 -19.30
CA GLY A 173 -8.81 8.69 -18.61
C GLY A 173 -9.60 8.47 -17.33
N GLN A 174 -9.41 7.33 -16.65
CA GLN A 174 -10.10 6.97 -15.41
C GLN A 174 -9.20 7.21 -14.17
N ILE A 175 -8.55 8.34 -14.16
CA ILE A 175 -7.72 8.85 -13.06
C ILE A 175 -7.81 10.39 -13.06
N GLY A 176 -7.63 11.03 -11.91
CA GLY A 176 -7.65 12.49 -11.80
C GLY A 176 -9.03 13.12 -11.85
N LYS A 177 -10.09 12.36 -11.72
CA LYS A 177 -11.47 12.85 -11.62
C LYS A 177 -12.18 12.22 -10.41
N PRO A 178 -13.23 12.86 -9.87
CA PRO A 178 -13.93 12.38 -8.69
C PRO A 178 -14.35 10.91 -8.80
N ASN A 179 -14.08 10.15 -7.73
CA ASN A 179 -14.43 8.74 -7.60
C ASN A 179 -13.84 7.85 -8.70
N SER A 180 -12.66 8.19 -9.22
CA SER A 180 -11.94 7.40 -10.23
C SER A 180 -10.54 7.02 -9.74
N GLY A 181 -9.92 6.05 -10.40
CA GLY A 181 -8.49 5.81 -10.26
C GLY A 181 -8.08 4.41 -9.84
N LEU A 182 -6.96 4.38 -9.16
CA LEU A 182 -6.22 3.20 -8.77
C LEU A 182 -6.45 2.90 -7.29
N ALA A 183 -6.87 1.67 -6.98
CA ALA A 183 -7.15 1.24 -5.62
C ALA A 183 -6.30 0.01 -5.22
N PRO A 184 -4.99 0.18 -4.95
CA PRO A 184 -4.19 -0.84 -4.28
C PRO A 184 -4.63 -0.97 -2.81
N VAL A 185 -5.51 -1.92 -2.52
CA VAL A 185 -6.02 -2.10 -1.15
C VAL A 185 -5.01 -2.89 -0.34
N ARG A 186 -4.47 -2.26 0.72
CA ARG A 186 -3.47 -2.87 1.60
C ARG A 186 -4.07 -4.06 2.36
N GLY A 187 -3.28 -5.12 2.57
CA GLY A 187 -3.76 -6.35 3.18
C GLY A 187 -3.98 -6.25 4.69
N GLN A 188 -2.97 -5.83 5.44
CA GLN A 188 -3.01 -5.74 6.89
C GLN A 188 -3.40 -4.35 7.36
N ASN A 189 -3.86 -4.29 8.64
CA ASN A 189 -4.11 -3.02 9.29
C ASN A 189 -2.83 -2.18 9.36
N ASN A 190 -2.96 -0.89 9.09
CA ASN A 190 -1.90 0.12 9.18
C ASN A 190 -0.66 -0.10 8.29
N VAL A 191 -0.71 -0.98 7.28
CA VAL A 191 0.40 -1.09 6.29
C VAL A 191 0.62 0.23 5.56
N GLN A 192 -0.44 0.97 5.28
CA GLN A 192 -0.32 2.29 4.69
C GLN A 192 0.43 3.23 5.65
N GLY A 193 0.08 3.25 6.93
CA GLY A 193 0.73 4.07 7.95
C GLY A 193 2.20 3.72 8.15
N SER A 194 2.55 2.43 8.15
CA SER A 194 3.95 1.99 8.21
C SER A 194 4.76 2.57 7.05
N CYS A 195 4.21 2.53 5.84
CA CYS A 195 4.87 3.14 4.67
C CYS A 195 4.94 4.67 4.77
N ASP A 196 3.86 5.32 5.24
CA ASP A 196 3.79 6.77 5.40
C ASP A 196 4.81 7.28 6.41
N MET A 197 5.07 6.50 7.47
CA MET A 197 6.03 6.82 8.53
C MET A 197 7.48 6.40 8.22
N GLY A 198 7.76 5.93 7.01
CA GLY A 198 9.12 5.64 6.55
C GLY A 198 9.65 4.27 6.96
N MET A 199 8.80 3.30 7.32
CA MET A 199 9.22 1.90 7.52
C MET A 199 9.49 1.22 6.16
N LEU A 200 10.36 1.84 5.39
CA LEU A 200 10.80 1.41 4.07
C LEU A 200 12.31 1.67 3.97
N PRO A 201 13.08 0.75 3.35
CA PRO A 201 14.54 0.84 3.36
C PRO A 201 15.10 2.06 2.59
N ASN A 202 14.29 2.72 1.78
CA ASN A 202 14.72 3.79 0.87
C ASN A 202 14.06 5.14 1.15
N LEU A 203 13.18 5.24 2.17
CA LEU A 203 12.38 6.45 2.40
C LEU A 203 12.38 6.86 3.88
N TYR A 204 12.48 8.16 4.12
CA TYR A 204 12.07 8.81 5.36
C TYR A 204 10.54 8.97 5.42
N PRO A 205 9.97 9.36 6.57
CA PRO A 205 8.55 9.69 6.69
C PRO A 205 8.07 10.62 5.57
N GLY A 206 6.86 10.40 5.08
CA GLY A 206 6.27 11.19 3.99
C GLY A 206 6.85 10.89 2.61
N TYR A 207 7.37 9.69 2.38
CA TYR A 207 7.91 9.22 1.09
C TYR A 207 9.11 10.01 0.56
N GLN A 208 9.92 10.54 1.46
CA GLN A 208 11.10 11.36 1.15
C GLN A 208 12.34 10.47 1.01
N LYS A 209 13.03 10.54 -0.13
CA LYS A 209 14.15 9.64 -0.46
C LYS A 209 15.33 9.82 0.48
N VAL A 210 15.88 8.73 1.01
CA VAL A 210 17.11 8.76 1.86
C VAL A 210 18.34 9.22 1.07
N THR A 211 18.37 8.98 -0.24
CA THR A 211 19.45 9.36 -1.14
C THR A 211 19.47 10.85 -1.51
N ASP A 212 18.37 11.60 -1.19
CA ASP A 212 18.32 13.03 -1.46
C ASP A 212 19.07 13.84 -0.38
N PRO A 213 20.15 14.56 -0.72
CA PRO A 213 20.94 15.33 0.26
C PRO A 213 20.12 16.42 0.97
N ALA A 214 19.16 17.06 0.28
CA ALA A 214 18.35 18.11 0.87
C ALA A 214 17.36 17.54 1.91
N VAL A 215 16.80 16.38 1.62
CA VAL A 215 15.95 15.63 2.56
C VAL A 215 16.76 15.20 3.77
N ARG A 216 17.94 14.61 3.57
CA ARG A 216 18.83 14.17 4.65
C ARG A 216 19.23 15.35 5.56
N ALA A 217 19.66 16.46 4.99
CA ALA A 217 19.99 17.67 5.76
C ALA A 217 18.81 18.18 6.60
N LYS A 218 17.59 18.12 6.05
CA LYS A 218 16.36 18.49 6.77
C LYS A 218 16.13 17.60 7.99
N PHE A 219 16.21 16.26 7.84
CA PHE A 219 16.02 15.33 8.95
C PHE A 219 17.16 15.40 9.96
N ALA A 220 18.42 15.51 9.51
CA ALA A 220 19.57 15.70 10.40
C ALA A 220 19.40 16.93 11.30
N LYS A 221 18.98 18.05 10.72
CA LYS A 221 18.71 19.29 11.46
C LYS A 221 17.57 19.13 12.46
N ALA A 222 16.47 18.49 12.05
CA ALA A 222 15.30 18.30 12.92
C ALA A 222 15.60 17.37 14.10
N TRP A 223 16.35 16.30 13.87
CA TRP A 223 16.71 15.32 14.89
C TRP A 223 17.98 15.70 15.68
N GLY A 224 18.64 16.80 15.31
CA GLY A 224 19.85 17.26 15.99
C GLY A 224 21.04 16.29 15.87
N VAL A 225 21.12 15.55 14.77
CA VAL A 225 22.19 14.56 14.50
C VAL A 225 23.05 15.03 13.31
N PRO A 226 24.35 14.68 13.28
CA PRO A 226 25.19 14.89 12.11
C PRO A 226 24.66 14.13 10.89
N GLU A 227 24.73 14.75 9.69
CA GLU A 227 24.22 14.13 8.45
C GLU A 227 24.89 12.80 8.11
N GLU A 228 26.16 12.63 8.48
CA GLU A 228 26.92 11.39 8.28
C GLU A 228 26.44 10.23 9.16
N LYS A 229 25.59 10.48 10.14
CA LYS A 229 24.91 9.43 10.93
C LYS A 229 23.66 8.90 10.29
N LEU A 230 23.14 9.60 9.29
CA LEU A 230 21.95 9.17 8.54
C LEU A 230 22.34 8.36 7.30
N PRO A 231 21.45 7.48 6.82
CA PRO A 231 21.72 6.67 5.63
C PRO A 231 22.07 7.54 4.40
N LEU A 232 23.11 7.15 3.68
CA LEU A 232 23.52 7.76 2.41
C LEU A 232 22.97 7.00 1.20
N GLU A 233 22.65 5.74 1.41
CA GLU A 233 22.17 4.78 0.41
C GLU A 233 20.89 4.12 0.91
N GLU A 234 20.17 3.46 0.00
CA GLU A 234 18.99 2.66 0.36
C GLU A 234 19.40 1.47 1.23
N GLY A 235 18.59 1.17 2.24
CA GLY A 235 18.77 -0.02 3.07
C GLY A 235 18.39 -1.32 2.36
N TYR A 236 18.66 -2.43 3.01
CA TYR A 236 18.38 -3.76 2.51
C TYR A 236 16.90 -4.17 2.68
N LYS A 237 16.47 -5.16 1.94
CA LYS A 237 15.15 -5.78 2.05
C LYS A 237 15.23 -7.05 2.88
N LEU A 238 14.14 -7.45 3.54
CA LEU A 238 14.07 -8.67 4.33
C LEU A 238 14.47 -9.92 3.49
N THR A 239 14.09 -9.95 2.23
CA THR A 239 14.44 -11.03 1.29
C THR A 239 15.94 -11.18 1.06
N ASP A 240 16.75 -10.19 1.38
CA ASP A 240 18.20 -10.21 1.21
C ASP A 240 18.92 -10.68 2.49
N LEU A 241 18.21 -10.78 3.62
CA LEU A 241 18.79 -11.02 4.95
C LEU A 241 19.73 -12.23 4.97
N GLY A 242 19.30 -13.37 4.41
CA GLY A 242 20.12 -14.60 4.40
C GLY A 242 21.48 -14.39 3.76
N HIS A 243 21.51 -13.76 2.58
CA HIS A 243 22.78 -13.47 1.88
C HIS A 243 23.64 -12.46 2.67
N LEU A 244 23.02 -11.47 3.28
CA LEU A 244 23.75 -10.45 4.02
C LEU A 244 24.40 -10.99 5.30
N VAL A 245 23.75 -11.96 5.97
CA VAL A 245 24.32 -12.67 7.11
C VAL A 245 25.46 -13.59 6.64
N ASP A 246 25.24 -14.38 5.59
CA ASP A 246 26.29 -15.26 5.01
C ASP A 246 27.54 -14.46 4.56
N GLU A 247 27.36 -13.22 4.09
CA GLU A 247 28.44 -12.31 3.68
C GLU A 247 29.06 -11.53 4.84
N GLY A 248 28.55 -11.68 6.07
CA GLY A 248 29.01 -10.94 7.24
C GLY A 248 28.75 -9.43 7.20
N LYS A 249 27.69 -9.01 6.49
CA LYS A 249 27.27 -7.61 6.41
C LYS A 249 26.22 -7.22 7.44
N VAL A 250 25.45 -8.20 7.93
CA VAL A 250 24.45 -8.02 8.97
C VAL A 250 24.80 -8.93 10.15
N HIS A 251 25.02 -8.33 11.30
CA HIS A 251 25.39 -9.01 12.55
C HIS A 251 24.29 -8.94 13.61
N CYS A 252 23.41 -7.94 13.51
CA CYS A 252 22.30 -7.75 14.43
C CYS A 252 21.00 -7.57 13.64
N PHE A 253 19.94 -8.25 14.09
CA PHE A 253 18.60 -8.06 13.54
C PHE A 253 17.61 -7.73 14.66
N TYR A 254 16.88 -6.65 14.51
CA TYR A 254 15.80 -6.25 15.41
C TYR A 254 14.47 -6.52 14.70
N ASN A 255 13.79 -7.58 15.11
CA ASN A 255 12.48 -7.98 14.61
C ASN A 255 11.38 -7.29 15.42
N TYR A 256 10.46 -6.65 14.74
CA TYR A 256 9.40 -5.85 15.34
C TYR A 256 8.02 -6.24 14.80
N GLY A 257 7.23 -6.92 15.65
CA GLY A 257 5.84 -7.25 15.36
C GLY A 257 5.63 -8.16 14.14
N GLU A 258 6.55 -9.09 13.89
CA GLU A 258 6.49 -10.01 12.75
C GLU A 258 7.05 -11.40 13.08
N ASP A 259 6.54 -12.44 12.41
CA ASP A 259 7.01 -13.83 12.55
C ASP A 259 7.62 -14.37 11.25
N PRO A 260 8.83 -13.87 10.82
CA PRO A 260 9.44 -14.24 9.55
C PRO A 260 9.73 -15.73 9.41
N VAL A 261 9.92 -16.48 10.48
CA VAL A 261 10.05 -17.94 10.42
C VAL A 261 8.79 -18.61 9.87
N GLN A 262 7.61 -18.01 10.09
CA GLN A 262 6.34 -18.52 9.60
C GLN A 262 5.91 -17.87 8.29
N THR A 263 6.21 -16.59 8.08
CA THR A 263 5.68 -15.82 6.96
C THR A 263 6.55 -15.88 5.71
N GLU A 264 7.86 -16.07 5.87
CA GLU A 264 8.78 -16.19 4.73
C GLU A 264 8.67 -17.56 4.05
N PRO A 265 8.83 -17.61 2.70
CA PRO A 265 8.68 -18.86 1.93
C PRO A 265 9.64 -19.97 2.32
N ASP A 266 10.88 -19.64 2.73
CA ASP A 266 11.90 -20.56 3.19
C ASP A 266 12.06 -20.50 4.71
N SER A 267 11.16 -21.15 5.42
CA SER A 267 11.19 -21.22 6.88
C SER A 267 12.48 -21.87 7.43
N ALA A 268 13.04 -22.87 6.73
CA ALA A 268 14.29 -23.52 7.17
C ALA A 268 15.49 -22.60 6.98
N GLY A 269 15.59 -21.92 5.85
CA GLY A 269 16.60 -20.92 5.58
C GLY A 269 16.51 -19.74 6.56
N MET A 270 15.31 -19.26 6.85
CA MET A 270 15.11 -18.17 7.81
C MET A 270 15.56 -18.56 9.22
N ARG A 271 15.22 -19.78 9.69
CA ARG A 271 15.72 -20.28 10.99
C ARG A 271 17.24 -20.33 11.05
N LYS A 272 17.88 -20.84 9.98
CA LYS A 272 19.35 -20.87 9.89
C LYS A 272 19.91 -19.44 9.99
N THR A 273 19.44 -18.54 9.15
CA THR A 273 19.88 -17.14 9.10
C THR A 273 19.79 -16.46 10.47
N LEU A 274 18.63 -16.57 11.14
CA LEU A 274 18.43 -15.95 12.46
C LEU A 274 19.34 -16.56 13.55
N SER A 275 19.66 -17.85 13.45
CA SER A 275 20.58 -18.52 14.42
C SER A 275 22.05 -18.19 14.18
N GLU A 276 22.42 -17.61 13.06
CA GLU A 276 23.80 -17.22 12.71
C GLU A 276 24.11 -15.74 13.02
N LEU A 277 23.11 -14.98 13.49
CA LEU A 277 23.30 -13.61 13.95
C LEU A 277 24.09 -13.52 15.26
N ASP A 278 24.91 -12.49 15.40
CA ASP A 278 25.61 -12.19 16.66
C ASP A 278 24.65 -11.69 17.75
N LEU A 279 23.56 -11.04 17.35
CA LEU A 279 22.49 -10.55 18.22
C LEU A 279 21.15 -10.52 17.50
N PHE A 280 20.17 -11.23 18.05
CA PHE A 280 18.81 -11.24 17.56
C PHE A 280 17.83 -10.73 18.63
N ILE A 281 17.17 -9.61 18.37
CA ILE A 281 16.18 -8.98 19.26
C ILE A 281 14.79 -9.12 18.64
N CYS A 282 13.82 -9.56 19.44
CA CYS A 282 12.41 -9.55 19.06
C CYS A 282 11.59 -8.66 19.99
N GLN A 283 10.80 -7.77 19.42
CA GLN A 283 9.75 -7.04 20.10
C GLN A 283 8.41 -7.52 19.58
N ASP A 284 7.63 -8.18 20.40
CA ASP A 284 6.38 -8.82 19.97
C ASP A 284 5.39 -8.94 21.13
N ILE A 285 4.11 -9.17 20.80
CA ILE A 285 3.03 -9.43 21.75
C ILE A 285 2.88 -10.94 22.06
N PHE A 286 3.47 -11.82 21.24
CA PHE A 286 3.39 -13.27 21.39
C PHE A 286 4.77 -13.94 21.34
N MET A 287 4.85 -15.10 22.00
CA MET A 287 5.96 -16.04 21.83
C MET A 287 5.76 -16.82 20.52
N THR A 288 6.20 -16.23 19.41
CA THR A 288 6.13 -16.82 18.08
C THR A 288 7.27 -17.81 17.84
N GLN A 289 7.26 -18.49 16.68
CA GLN A 289 8.38 -19.33 16.27
C GLN A 289 9.67 -18.54 16.07
N THR A 290 9.55 -17.27 15.70
CA THR A 290 10.66 -16.33 15.54
C THR A 290 11.19 -15.86 16.88
N THR A 291 10.32 -15.43 17.80
CA THR A 291 10.73 -14.96 19.13
C THR A 291 11.44 -16.03 19.94
N MET A 292 11.13 -17.32 19.73
CA MET A 292 11.81 -18.43 20.38
C MET A 292 13.29 -18.59 20.00
N LEU A 293 13.74 -17.92 18.94
CA LEU A 293 15.14 -17.91 18.49
C LEU A 293 15.91 -16.68 18.99
N ALA A 294 15.23 -15.70 19.57
CA ALA A 294 15.81 -14.42 19.92
C ALA A 294 16.68 -14.50 21.19
N ASP A 295 17.78 -13.75 21.21
CA ASP A 295 18.62 -13.55 22.38
C ASP A 295 17.94 -12.63 23.41
N VAL A 296 17.16 -11.66 22.91
CA VAL A 296 16.43 -10.69 23.73
C VAL A 296 14.98 -10.58 23.24
N ILE A 297 14.05 -10.68 24.18
CA ILE A 297 12.61 -10.51 23.90
C ILE A 297 12.09 -9.32 24.69
N LEU A 298 11.46 -8.38 23.98
CA LEU A 298 10.85 -7.17 24.52
C LEU A 298 9.33 -7.28 24.40
N PRO A 299 8.57 -7.49 25.50
CA PRO A 299 7.13 -7.62 25.43
C PRO A 299 6.47 -6.27 25.16
N ALA A 300 5.70 -6.20 24.07
CA ALA A 300 5.00 -5.02 23.59
C ALA A 300 3.50 -5.09 23.85
N THR A 301 2.83 -3.94 23.75
CA THR A 301 1.37 -3.84 23.86
C THR A 301 0.68 -4.20 22.55
N SER A 302 -0.51 -4.80 22.64
CA SER A 302 -1.38 -5.04 21.48
C SER A 302 -2.12 -3.75 21.08
N TRP A 303 -2.74 -3.76 19.88
CA TRP A 303 -3.43 -2.61 19.33
C TRP A 303 -4.55 -2.01 20.21
N GLY A 304 -5.14 -2.80 21.09
CA GLY A 304 -6.19 -2.31 22.02
C GLY A 304 -5.66 -1.76 23.33
N GLU A 305 -4.35 -1.87 23.58
CA GLU A 305 -3.69 -1.46 24.82
C GLU A 305 -2.90 -0.15 24.67
N HIS A 306 -2.89 0.46 23.49
CA HIS A 306 -2.25 1.75 23.22
C HIS A 306 -3.15 2.65 22.40
N GLU A 307 -2.80 3.91 22.31
CA GLU A 307 -3.41 4.92 21.45
C GLU A 307 -2.50 5.28 20.29
N GLY A 308 -3.01 5.96 19.27
CA GLY A 308 -2.19 6.42 18.15
C GLY A 308 -3.00 6.77 16.91
N VAL A 309 -2.34 6.67 15.76
CA VAL A 309 -2.94 6.96 14.45
C VAL A 309 -2.75 5.78 13.51
N PHE A 310 -3.83 5.27 12.96
CA PHE A 310 -3.82 4.33 11.85
C PHE A 310 -4.06 5.05 10.53
N THR A 311 -3.45 4.55 9.45
CA THR A 311 -3.74 5.01 8.11
C THR A 311 -4.48 3.93 7.32
N ALA A 312 -5.68 4.24 6.86
CA ALA A 312 -6.41 3.36 5.94
C ALA A 312 -5.77 3.35 4.54
N SER A 313 -6.08 2.33 3.75
CA SER A 313 -5.52 2.16 2.39
C SER A 313 -5.72 3.36 1.48
N ASP A 314 -6.78 4.14 1.71
CA ASP A 314 -7.12 5.35 0.98
C ASP A 314 -6.43 6.62 1.52
N ARG A 315 -5.38 6.46 2.35
CA ARG A 315 -4.58 7.59 2.87
C ARG A 315 -5.26 8.36 4.02
N SER A 316 -6.36 7.85 4.57
CA SER A 316 -7.04 8.50 5.70
C SER A 316 -6.34 8.15 7.01
N PHE A 317 -5.77 9.16 7.66
CA PHE A 317 -5.30 9.10 9.04
C PHE A 317 -6.49 9.13 9.99
N GLN A 318 -6.49 8.23 10.95
CA GLN A 318 -7.56 8.06 11.93
C GLN A 318 -6.95 7.85 13.31
N HIS A 319 -7.30 8.71 14.27
CA HIS A 319 -6.91 8.52 15.66
C HIS A 319 -7.73 7.39 16.31
N PHE A 320 -7.11 6.68 17.21
CA PHE A 320 -7.76 5.68 18.05
C PHE A 320 -7.22 5.75 19.48
N ASP A 321 -8.11 5.50 20.44
CA ASP A 321 -7.79 5.46 21.85
C ASP A 321 -7.50 4.03 22.33
N ALA A 322 -6.73 3.90 23.42
CA ALA A 322 -6.59 2.62 24.11
C ALA A 322 -7.94 2.16 24.69
N ALA A 323 -8.31 0.93 24.39
CA ALA A 323 -9.53 0.31 24.89
C ALA A 323 -9.35 -0.33 26.29
N VAL A 324 -8.15 -0.79 26.60
CA VAL A 324 -7.77 -1.44 27.85
C VAL A 324 -6.34 -1.05 28.24
N PRO A 325 -5.98 -1.09 29.53
CA PRO A 325 -4.61 -0.82 29.94
C PRO A 325 -3.66 -1.95 29.51
N PRO A 326 -2.34 -1.66 29.38
CA PRO A 326 -1.33 -2.65 29.10
C PRO A 326 -1.37 -3.83 30.09
N LYS A 327 -1.13 -5.03 29.61
CA LYS A 327 -1.19 -6.25 30.40
C LYS A 327 0.20 -6.63 30.93
N GLY A 328 0.30 -6.88 32.25
CA GLY A 328 1.53 -7.35 32.87
C GLY A 328 2.66 -6.33 32.80
N GLU A 329 3.81 -6.74 32.25
CA GLU A 329 5.02 -5.90 32.10
C GLU A 329 5.20 -5.41 30.66
N CYS A 330 4.17 -5.54 29.79
CA CYS A 330 4.22 -5.02 28.43
C CYS A 330 4.33 -3.49 28.42
N ARG A 331 5.13 -2.98 27.49
CA ARG A 331 5.31 -1.54 27.31
C ARG A 331 4.86 -1.13 25.93
N HIS A 332 4.48 0.14 25.78
CA HIS A 332 4.18 0.69 24.45
C HIS A 332 5.43 0.66 23.57
N ASP A 333 5.24 0.35 22.30
CA ASP A 333 6.35 0.24 21.34
C ASP A 333 7.22 1.48 21.30
N TRP A 334 6.61 2.66 21.28
CA TRP A 334 7.33 3.92 21.25
C TRP A 334 8.16 4.17 22.52
N GLU A 335 7.70 3.72 23.70
CA GLU A 335 8.46 3.82 24.97
C GLU A 335 9.67 2.91 24.94
N ILE A 336 9.56 1.70 24.37
CA ILE A 336 10.67 0.77 24.20
C ILE A 336 11.73 1.39 23.31
N PHE A 337 11.34 1.94 22.15
CA PHE A 337 12.28 2.60 21.24
C PHE A 337 12.91 3.86 21.86
N ALA A 338 12.15 4.67 22.56
CA ALA A 338 12.66 5.88 23.22
C ALA A 338 13.68 5.54 24.32
N ASP A 339 13.42 4.53 25.14
CA ASP A 339 14.33 4.06 26.19
C ASP A 339 15.61 3.46 25.60
N LEU A 340 15.48 2.60 24.57
CA LEU A 340 16.61 2.03 23.85
C LEU A 340 17.49 3.12 23.24
N SER A 341 16.88 4.06 22.52
CA SER A 341 17.58 5.18 21.89
C SER A 341 18.35 6.02 22.91
N THR A 342 17.70 6.32 24.06
CA THR A 342 18.32 7.08 25.15
C THR A 342 19.52 6.35 25.75
N ARG A 343 19.40 5.02 25.96
CA ARG A 343 20.52 4.16 26.46
C ARG A 343 21.65 4.05 25.45
N MET A 344 21.37 4.14 24.17
CA MET A 344 22.38 4.19 23.09
C MET A 344 23.03 5.55 22.91
N GLY A 345 22.65 6.55 23.70
CA GLY A 345 23.28 7.88 23.72
C GLY A 345 22.56 8.96 22.88
N TYR A 346 21.40 8.64 22.34
CA TYR A 346 20.53 9.62 21.70
C TYR A 346 19.30 9.87 22.58
N PRO A 347 19.22 10.99 23.31
CA PRO A 347 18.09 11.28 24.19
C PRO A 347 16.81 11.41 23.39
N MET A 348 15.86 10.49 23.59
CA MET A 348 14.55 10.52 22.97
C MET A 348 13.51 10.49 24.09
N HIS A 349 12.70 11.52 24.18
CA HIS A 349 11.67 11.63 25.20
C HIS A 349 10.39 12.23 24.63
N TYR A 350 9.27 11.56 24.87
CA TYR A 350 7.93 12.01 24.54
C TYR A 350 7.01 11.76 25.72
N ASP A 351 6.06 12.64 25.95
CA ASP A 351 5.07 12.47 27.01
C ASP A 351 3.83 11.68 26.53
N ASN A 352 3.57 11.70 25.23
CA ASN A 352 2.42 11.04 24.59
C ASN A 352 2.62 10.85 23.09
N THR A 353 1.70 10.12 22.46
CA THR A 353 1.72 9.83 21.02
C THR A 353 1.45 11.04 20.16
N GLU A 354 0.73 12.05 20.65
CA GLU A 354 0.50 13.29 19.93
C GLU A 354 1.79 14.08 19.69
N GLN A 355 2.73 14.09 20.65
CA GLN A 355 4.03 14.73 20.47
C GLN A 355 4.82 14.04 19.35
N ILE A 356 4.81 12.70 19.30
CA ILE A 356 5.45 11.92 18.24
C ILE A 356 4.83 12.25 16.87
N TRP A 357 3.50 12.27 16.84
CA TRP A 357 2.76 12.59 15.62
C TRP A 357 3.06 13.99 15.10
N ASN A 358 3.05 14.99 16.00
CA ASN A 358 3.34 16.39 15.65
C ASN A 358 4.76 16.57 15.11
N GLU A 359 5.74 15.88 15.67
CA GLU A 359 7.10 15.86 15.12
C GLU A 359 7.11 15.29 13.70
N CYS A 360 6.51 14.13 13.50
CA CYS A 360 6.47 13.47 12.20
C CYS A 360 5.81 14.33 11.13
N ILE A 361 4.59 14.84 11.37
CA ILE A 361 3.87 15.65 10.37
C ILE A 361 4.58 16.96 10.05
N SER A 362 5.30 17.53 11.02
CA SER A 362 6.07 18.77 10.80
C SER A 362 7.15 18.62 9.72
N LEU A 363 7.64 17.41 9.52
CA LEU A 363 8.68 17.07 8.54
C LEU A 363 8.11 16.54 7.21
N CYS A 364 6.79 16.34 7.13
CA CYS A 364 6.12 15.73 5.99
C CYS A 364 5.20 16.72 5.28
N PRO A 365 5.61 17.39 4.20
CA PRO A 365 4.85 18.47 3.56
C PRO A 365 3.41 18.11 3.17
N ASN A 366 3.14 16.83 2.91
CA ASN A 366 1.81 16.35 2.56
C ASN A 366 0.93 15.98 3.76
N PHE A 367 1.47 16.02 4.99
CA PHE A 367 0.80 15.59 6.22
C PHE A 367 0.55 16.73 7.21
N VAL A 368 1.12 17.91 6.99
CA VAL A 368 1.17 19.03 7.95
C VAL A 368 -0.20 19.45 8.50
N GLY A 369 -1.28 19.22 7.77
CA GLY A 369 -2.63 19.51 8.20
C GLY A 369 -3.34 18.37 8.96
N ALA A 370 -2.69 17.22 9.17
CA ALA A 370 -3.28 16.09 9.88
C ALA A 370 -3.12 16.21 11.41
N THR A 371 -3.77 17.20 12.01
CA THR A 371 -3.69 17.45 13.45
C THR A 371 -4.55 16.46 14.25
N TYR A 372 -4.18 16.20 15.50
CA TYR A 372 -5.01 15.41 16.43
C TYR A 372 -6.40 16.00 16.62
N GLU A 373 -6.51 17.33 16.72
CA GLU A 373 -7.78 18.04 16.83
C GLU A 373 -8.76 17.68 15.69
N LYS A 374 -8.24 17.48 14.47
CA LYS A 374 -9.01 17.07 13.31
C LYS A 374 -9.45 15.60 13.37
N MET A 375 -8.63 14.73 13.93
CA MET A 375 -8.83 13.28 13.94
C MET A 375 -9.51 12.77 15.22
N ALA A 376 -9.38 13.47 16.35
CA ALA A 376 -9.89 13.03 17.66
C ALA A 376 -11.42 12.93 17.78
N PRO A 377 -12.26 13.79 17.15
CA PRO A 377 -13.72 13.61 17.20
C PRO A 377 -14.15 12.27 16.61
N GLU A 378 -15.24 11.70 17.12
CA GLU A 378 -15.83 10.47 16.57
C GLU A 378 -16.08 10.61 15.06
N GLY A 379 -15.50 9.71 14.27
CA GLY A 379 -15.53 9.77 12.81
C GLY A 379 -14.58 10.80 12.19
N GLY A 380 -13.74 11.48 12.99
CA GLY A 380 -12.72 12.41 12.51
C GLY A 380 -11.63 11.70 11.73
N TYR A 381 -11.12 12.35 10.66
CA TYR A 381 -10.04 11.86 9.85
C TYR A 381 -9.33 12.98 9.10
N ALA A 382 -8.12 12.70 8.61
CA ALA A 382 -7.41 13.56 7.68
C ALA A 382 -6.85 12.72 6.54
N GLN A 383 -7.19 13.05 5.30
CA GLN A 383 -6.78 12.28 4.11
C GLN A 383 -5.67 13.02 3.35
N TRP A 384 -4.46 12.48 3.40
CA TRP A 384 -3.33 13.13 2.75
C TRP A 384 -3.36 13.01 1.20
N PRO A 385 -2.85 14.00 0.46
CA PRO A 385 -2.27 15.28 0.91
C PRO A 385 -3.27 16.16 1.66
N VAL A 386 -2.88 16.60 2.88
CA VAL A 386 -3.65 17.53 3.69
C VAL A 386 -2.71 18.62 4.23
N LYS A 387 -2.95 19.85 3.83
CA LYS A 387 -2.06 20.99 4.15
C LYS A 387 -2.69 21.99 5.10
N SER A 388 -4.02 22.10 5.06
CA SER A 388 -4.76 23.01 5.94
C SER A 388 -4.95 22.36 7.31
N THR A 389 -4.81 23.16 8.38
CA THR A 389 -5.15 22.77 9.76
C THR A 389 -6.61 23.04 10.11
N ASP A 390 -7.42 23.63 9.21
CA ASP A 390 -8.85 23.80 9.41
C ASP A 390 -9.51 22.42 9.65
N VAL A 391 -10.21 22.28 10.77
CA VAL A 391 -10.85 21.02 11.17
C VAL A 391 -11.93 20.54 10.19
N ASN A 392 -12.46 21.43 9.36
CA ASN A 392 -13.45 21.10 8.34
C ASN A 392 -12.81 20.69 6.98
N ASP A 393 -11.52 20.90 6.81
CA ASP A 393 -10.77 20.45 5.63
C ASP A 393 -10.17 19.07 5.90
N HIS A 394 -10.83 18.03 5.43
CA HIS A 394 -10.36 16.65 5.58
C HIS A 394 -9.26 16.25 4.58
N GLY A 395 -8.81 17.16 3.70
CA GLY A 395 -7.74 16.92 2.74
C GLY A 395 -8.24 16.42 1.38
N THR A 396 -7.47 15.53 0.74
CA THR A 396 -7.64 15.18 -0.68
C THR A 396 -8.22 13.77 -0.84
N ALA A 397 -9.49 13.67 -1.20
CA ALA A 397 -10.18 12.40 -1.43
C ALA A 397 -9.66 11.69 -2.70
N ASP A 398 -9.54 12.42 -3.80
CA ASP A 398 -9.07 11.93 -5.09
C ASP A 398 -7.77 12.64 -5.48
N MET A 399 -6.74 11.85 -5.84
CA MET A 399 -5.41 12.35 -6.23
C MET A 399 -5.33 12.53 -7.75
N PHE A 400 -4.49 13.48 -8.17
CA PHE A 400 -4.17 13.88 -9.55
C PHE A 400 -5.18 14.79 -10.23
#